data_6fb9f06665d8a421a7ee4b296e5fe82a
#
_entry.id   6fb9f06665d8a421a7ee4b296e5fe82a
#
_cell.length_a   1.000
_cell.length_b   1.000
_cell.length_c   1.000
_cell.angle_alpha   90.00
_cell.angle_beta   90.00
_cell.angle_gamma   90.00
#
_symmetry.space_group_name_H-M   'P 1'
#
loop_
_entity.id
_entity.type
_entity.pdbx_description
1 polymer ?
#
loop_
_entity_poly.entity_id
_entity_poly.type
_entity_poly.pdbx_seq_one_letter_code
_entity_poly.pdbx_strand_id
1 'polypeptide(L)'
;MFKILIILITIFILVNLYLHFSIKKRDIENRYPPNILPEINLDIELPNVEWVKNIPKKIYRTHEDPQRLEPYREVLEKTEKLLPQYETEIFYKEDREKFIKDKYGDRIYNAYMAIDPNYGPAKADFFRYLVVYYYGGIYLDIKSGPVKNLDKILEKTEGRMALSNWTNFPVGILPVYHYNELYWSSFIDSYYGEYQNWFVISGAGNPMLGKIIKQVVSNIEAGLKNINFYKAGHYSVIAMTGPLMITMVIDKYQKEEKDSIIIFKNFLDNHLKYKVIDHKKIEKSKHYSKNKNKNVLKIDKND
;
A
#
# COMPACT_ATOMS: atom_id res chain seq x y z
N MET A 1 31.49 -32.24 -26.89
CA MET A 1 30.36 -32.91 -26.22
C MET A 1 29.88 -32.16 -24.98
N PHE A 2 30.72 -31.88 -23.99
CA PHE A 2 30.36 -31.23 -22.73
C PHE A 2 29.75 -29.81 -22.90
N LYS A 3 30.31 -28.95 -23.76
CA LYS A 3 29.77 -27.59 -24.05
C LYS A 3 28.36 -27.64 -24.67
N ILE A 4 28.08 -28.62 -25.55
CA ILE A 4 26.77 -28.78 -26.18
C ILE A 4 25.73 -29.20 -25.13
N LEU A 5 26.13 -30.10 -24.21
CA LEU A 5 25.23 -30.53 -23.12
C LEU A 5 24.88 -29.37 -22.20
N ILE A 6 25.84 -28.51 -21.85
CA ILE A 6 25.55 -27.32 -21.03
C ILE A 6 24.57 -26.38 -21.74
N ILE A 7 24.77 -26.14 -23.05
CA ILE A 7 23.87 -25.29 -23.83
C ILE A 7 22.45 -25.87 -23.85
N LEU A 8 22.31 -27.18 -24.06
CA LEU A 8 21.00 -27.84 -24.06
C LEU A 8 20.32 -27.77 -22.71
N ILE A 9 21.04 -27.98 -21.61
CA ILE A 9 20.50 -27.84 -20.24
C ILE A 9 20.07 -26.38 -19.99
N THR A 10 20.88 -25.41 -20.38
CA THR A 10 20.52 -23.99 -20.21
C THR A 10 19.26 -23.64 -21.01
N ILE A 11 19.16 -24.06 -22.27
CA ILE A 11 17.96 -23.86 -23.09
C ILE A 11 16.75 -24.54 -22.45
N PHE A 12 16.89 -25.77 -21.99
CA PHE A 12 15.81 -26.49 -21.30
C PHE A 12 15.31 -25.74 -20.06
N ILE A 13 16.23 -25.23 -19.23
CA ILE A 13 15.89 -24.43 -18.04
C ILE A 13 15.16 -23.14 -18.45
N LEU A 14 15.66 -22.42 -19.45
CA LEU A 14 15.05 -21.17 -19.93
C LEU A 14 13.66 -21.41 -20.52
N VAL A 15 13.47 -22.48 -21.29
CA VAL A 15 12.17 -22.85 -21.85
C VAL A 15 11.18 -23.22 -20.73
N ASN A 16 11.61 -23.99 -19.73
CA ASN A 16 10.74 -24.33 -18.60
C ASN A 16 10.36 -23.12 -17.76
N LEU A 17 11.32 -22.21 -17.51
CA LEU A 17 11.04 -20.94 -16.85
C LEU A 17 10.03 -20.11 -17.66
N TYR A 18 10.25 -19.95 -18.96
CA TYR A 18 9.35 -19.23 -19.86
C TYR A 18 7.94 -19.82 -19.85
N LEU A 19 7.80 -21.14 -19.99
CA LEU A 19 6.51 -21.84 -19.94
C LEU A 19 5.82 -21.66 -18.59
N HIS A 20 6.57 -21.80 -17.50
CA HIS A 20 6.04 -21.61 -16.13
C HIS A 20 5.50 -20.19 -15.96
N PHE A 21 6.27 -19.18 -16.41
CA PHE A 21 5.84 -17.78 -16.35
C PHE A 21 4.64 -17.51 -17.26
N SER A 22 4.63 -18.04 -18.48
CA SER A 22 3.53 -17.84 -19.43
C SER A 22 2.22 -18.47 -18.95
N ILE A 23 2.28 -19.68 -18.36
CA ILE A 23 1.10 -20.34 -17.78
C ILE A 23 0.56 -19.53 -16.59
N LYS A 24 1.45 -19.12 -15.70
CA LYS A 24 1.05 -18.28 -14.56
C LYS A 24 0.49 -16.93 -15.02
N LYS A 25 1.12 -16.26 -15.99
CA LYS A 25 0.63 -15.01 -16.55
C LYS A 25 -0.81 -15.15 -17.04
N ARG A 26 -1.07 -16.18 -17.86
CA ARG A 26 -2.41 -16.46 -18.40
C ARG A 26 -3.44 -16.80 -17.30
N ASP A 27 -3.04 -17.48 -16.22
CA ASP A 27 -3.93 -17.79 -15.09
C ASP A 27 -4.30 -16.53 -14.30
N ILE A 28 -3.43 -15.54 -14.26
CA ILE A 28 -3.68 -14.24 -13.62
C ILE A 28 -4.51 -13.34 -14.55
N GLU A 29 -4.20 -13.26 -15.83
CA GLU A 29 -4.98 -12.51 -16.81
C GLU A 29 -6.43 -13.01 -16.87
N ASN A 30 -6.66 -14.31 -16.72
CA ASN A 30 -7.99 -14.90 -16.63
C ASN A 30 -8.72 -14.56 -15.32
N ARG A 31 -7.98 -14.36 -14.21
CA ARG A 31 -8.55 -13.97 -12.91
C ARG A 31 -8.73 -12.47 -12.75
N TYR A 32 -7.89 -11.68 -13.39
CA TYR A 32 -7.80 -10.24 -13.27
C TYR A 32 -7.62 -9.64 -14.68
N PRO A 33 -8.70 -9.21 -15.31
CA PRO A 33 -8.63 -8.57 -16.63
C PRO A 33 -7.73 -7.32 -16.59
N PRO A 34 -7.14 -6.93 -17.74
CA PRO A 34 -6.19 -5.81 -17.82
C PRO A 34 -6.72 -4.46 -17.34
N ASN A 35 -8.02 -4.29 -17.21
CA ASN A 35 -8.66 -3.10 -16.58
C ASN A 35 -9.01 -3.39 -15.11
N ILE A 36 -8.00 -3.65 -14.29
CA ILE A 36 -8.17 -4.03 -12.88
C ILE A 36 -8.74 -2.89 -12.03
N LEU A 37 -8.43 -1.64 -12.37
CA LEU A 37 -8.99 -0.49 -11.67
C LEU A 37 -10.12 0.12 -12.49
N PRO A 38 -11.27 0.41 -11.85
CA PRO A 38 -12.27 1.26 -12.46
C PRO A 38 -11.69 2.64 -12.72
N GLU A 39 -12.31 3.39 -13.61
CA GLU A 39 -11.94 4.79 -13.77
C GLU A 39 -12.13 5.55 -12.47
N ILE A 40 -11.17 6.42 -12.19
CA ILE A 40 -11.24 7.30 -11.03
C ILE A 40 -12.39 8.29 -11.20
N ASN A 41 -13.25 8.36 -10.21
CA ASN A 41 -14.26 9.40 -10.14
C ASN A 41 -13.64 10.67 -9.53
N LEU A 42 -13.35 11.64 -10.38
CA LEU A 42 -12.76 12.91 -9.96
C LEU A 42 -13.75 13.81 -9.19
N ASP A 43 -15.07 13.56 -9.29
CA ASP A 43 -16.10 14.34 -8.60
C ASP A 43 -16.24 13.94 -7.10
N ILE A 44 -15.42 12.98 -6.64
CA ILE A 44 -15.35 12.68 -5.21
C ILE A 44 -14.78 13.89 -4.49
N GLU A 45 -15.59 14.51 -3.65
CA GLU A 45 -15.16 15.64 -2.83
C GLU A 45 -14.23 15.19 -1.71
N LEU A 46 -13.11 15.87 -1.56
CA LEU A 46 -12.19 15.77 -0.45
C LEU A 46 -12.28 17.03 0.41
N PRO A 47 -11.95 16.95 1.70
CA PRO A 47 -11.84 18.15 2.52
C PRO A 47 -10.86 19.14 1.87
N ASN A 48 -11.23 20.42 1.91
CA ASN A 48 -10.39 21.49 1.38
C ASN A 48 -9.16 21.69 2.29
N VAL A 49 -8.11 20.94 2.01
CA VAL A 49 -6.82 21.00 2.70
C VAL A 49 -5.80 21.57 1.71
N GLU A 50 -5.24 22.70 2.02
CA GLU A 50 -4.17 23.29 1.22
C GLU A 50 -2.92 22.40 1.24
N TRP A 51 -2.24 22.28 0.10
CA TRP A 51 -0.99 21.51 0.05
C TRP A 51 0.15 22.25 0.76
N VAL A 52 0.54 21.69 1.90
CA VAL A 52 1.61 22.22 2.75
C VAL A 52 2.96 21.64 2.33
N LYS A 53 3.92 22.52 2.04
CA LYS A 53 5.29 22.16 1.62
C LYS A 53 6.20 21.70 2.77
N ASN A 54 5.65 21.52 3.95
CA ASN A 54 6.36 21.01 5.12
C ASN A 54 5.68 19.74 5.63
N ILE A 55 6.47 18.80 6.15
CA ILE A 55 5.97 17.56 6.75
C ILE A 55 6.06 17.68 8.27
N PRO A 56 4.92 17.67 8.98
CA PRO A 56 4.92 17.67 10.43
C PRO A 56 5.70 16.49 11.01
N LYS A 57 6.41 16.71 12.12
CA LYS A 57 7.10 15.67 12.87
C LYS A 57 6.11 14.83 13.69
N LYS A 58 5.13 14.26 13.01
CA LYS A 58 4.08 13.45 13.58
C LYS A 58 3.98 12.10 12.89
N ILE A 59 3.96 11.03 13.67
CA ILE A 59 3.89 9.64 13.21
C ILE A 59 2.52 9.10 13.56
N TYR A 60 1.79 8.63 12.57
CA TYR A 60 0.50 7.96 12.72
C TYR A 60 0.66 6.47 12.56
N ARG A 61 -0.02 5.74 13.40
CA ARG A 61 -0.11 4.28 13.34
C ARG A 61 -1.56 3.86 13.52
N THR A 62 -1.86 2.62 13.20
CA THR A 62 -3.19 2.07 13.49
C THR A 62 -3.11 0.66 14.04
N HIS A 63 -4.02 0.36 14.96
CA HIS A 63 -4.25 -0.97 15.49
C HIS A 63 -5.74 -1.17 15.77
N GLU A 64 -6.23 -2.40 15.80
CA GLU A 64 -7.66 -2.67 16.05
C GLU A 64 -8.01 -2.53 17.54
N ASP A 65 -7.11 -2.92 18.44
CA ASP A 65 -7.39 -3.09 19.86
C ASP A 65 -6.23 -2.55 20.73
N PRO A 66 -6.48 -1.56 21.61
CA PRO A 66 -5.45 -1.02 22.50
C PRO A 66 -4.86 -2.06 23.45
N GLN A 67 -5.63 -3.09 23.81
CA GLN A 67 -5.18 -4.14 24.72
C GLN A 67 -4.16 -5.09 24.08
N ARG A 68 -4.00 -5.04 22.76
CA ARG A 68 -3.10 -5.90 21.99
C ARG A 68 -1.83 -5.23 21.51
N LEU A 69 -1.42 -4.14 22.12
CA LEU A 69 -0.21 -3.41 21.71
C LEU A 69 1.08 -4.01 22.28
N GLU A 70 1.00 -4.83 23.31
CA GLU A 70 2.21 -5.37 23.97
C GLU A 70 3.24 -5.96 23.00
N PRO A 71 2.87 -6.76 22.00
CA PRO A 71 3.82 -7.30 21.03
C PRO A 71 4.57 -6.26 20.18
N TYR A 72 4.06 -5.03 20.11
CA TYR A 72 4.64 -3.93 19.33
C TYR A 72 5.41 -2.91 20.18
N ARG A 73 5.43 -3.07 21.51
CA ARG A 73 6.08 -2.16 22.45
C ARG A 73 7.53 -1.84 22.05
N GLU A 74 8.31 -2.85 21.72
CA GLU A 74 9.70 -2.68 21.30
C GLU A 74 9.85 -1.76 20.08
N VAL A 75 8.95 -1.83 19.10
CA VAL A 75 8.98 -0.95 17.91
C VAL A 75 8.62 0.48 18.29
N LEU A 76 7.63 0.66 19.18
CA LEU A 76 7.20 1.98 19.64
C LEU A 76 8.32 2.66 20.42
N GLU A 77 8.90 1.98 21.41
CA GLU A 77 10.01 2.49 22.22
C GLU A 77 11.27 2.81 21.40
N LYS A 78 11.61 1.95 20.43
CA LYS A 78 12.71 2.23 19.49
C LYS A 78 12.42 3.44 18.62
N THR A 79 11.16 3.61 18.20
CA THR A 79 10.76 4.79 17.41
C THR A 79 10.91 6.06 18.23
N GLU A 80 10.40 6.08 19.45
CA GLU A 80 10.48 7.21 20.37
C GLU A 80 11.94 7.56 20.72
N LYS A 81 12.75 6.56 21.02
CA LYS A 81 14.18 6.74 21.31
C LYS A 81 14.95 7.32 20.12
N LEU A 82 14.62 6.91 18.92
CA LEU A 82 15.32 7.35 17.70
C LEU A 82 14.85 8.71 17.20
N LEU A 83 13.58 9.02 17.44
CA LEU A 83 12.90 10.23 16.99
C LEU A 83 12.19 10.94 18.17
N PRO A 84 12.92 11.37 19.21
CA PRO A 84 12.30 11.93 20.41
C PRO A 84 11.54 13.24 20.18
N GLN A 85 11.81 13.93 19.07
CA GLN A 85 11.12 15.15 18.67
C GLN A 85 9.87 14.90 17.81
N TYR A 86 9.51 13.63 17.57
CA TYR A 86 8.32 13.25 16.81
C TYR A 86 7.22 12.79 17.76
N GLU A 87 6.04 13.35 17.60
CA GLU A 87 4.84 12.85 18.27
C GLU A 87 4.34 11.57 17.57
N THR A 88 4.07 10.51 18.34
CA THR A 88 3.43 9.29 17.80
C THR A 88 2.00 9.19 18.28
N GLU A 89 1.06 9.03 17.35
CA GLU A 89 -0.36 8.84 17.62
C GLU A 89 -0.83 7.50 17.02
N ILE A 90 -1.53 6.71 17.85
CA ILE A 90 -2.09 5.42 17.42
C ILE A 90 -3.60 5.55 17.37
N PHE A 91 -4.15 5.36 16.17
CA PHE A 91 -5.59 5.34 15.94
C PHE A 91 -6.11 3.91 16.08
N TYR A 92 -7.03 3.71 17.01
CA TYR A 92 -7.77 2.48 17.14
C TYR A 92 -9.00 2.49 16.23
N LYS A 93 -9.77 1.41 16.22
CA LYS A 93 -10.91 1.25 15.33
C LYS A 93 -11.89 2.43 15.44
N GLU A 94 -12.32 2.76 16.65
CA GLU A 94 -13.28 3.82 16.92
C GLU A 94 -12.72 5.21 16.54
N ASP A 95 -11.43 5.45 16.80
CA ASP A 95 -10.76 6.70 16.46
C ASP A 95 -10.72 6.91 14.95
N ARG A 96 -10.41 5.85 14.19
CA ARG A 96 -10.42 5.90 12.72
C ARG A 96 -11.80 6.20 12.18
N GLU A 97 -12.82 5.48 12.67
CA GLU A 97 -14.20 5.65 12.23
C GLU A 97 -14.70 7.07 12.52
N LYS A 98 -14.44 7.58 13.73
CA LYS A 98 -14.77 8.96 14.11
C LYS A 98 -14.02 9.98 13.25
N PHE A 99 -12.70 9.85 13.11
CA PHE A 99 -11.89 10.74 12.28
C PHE A 99 -12.41 10.84 10.86
N ILE A 100 -12.70 9.69 10.22
CA ILE A 100 -13.17 9.67 8.83
C ILE A 100 -14.54 10.33 8.72
N LYS A 101 -15.45 10.01 9.64
CA LYS A 101 -16.79 10.60 9.66
C LYS A 101 -16.76 12.13 9.81
N ASP A 102 -15.95 12.61 10.76
CA ASP A 102 -15.87 14.03 11.09
C ASP A 102 -15.15 14.86 10.02
N LYS A 103 -14.15 14.28 9.34
CA LYS A 103 -13.26 15.03 8.43
C LYS A 103 -13.57 14.82 6.95
N TYR A 104 -14.16 13.69 6.57
CA TYR A 104 -14.33 13.32 5.16
C TYR A 104 -15.80 13.20 4.73
N GLY A 105 -16.74 13.31 5.66
CA GLY A 105 -18.16 13.23 5.37
C GLY A 105 -18.64 11.81 5.01
N ASP A 106 -19.92 11.72 4.63
CA ASP A 106 -20.63 10.44 4.52
C ASP A 106 -20.12 9.54 3.41
N ARG A 107 -19.81 10.09 2.23
CA ARG A 107 -19.41 9.26 1.08
C ARG A 107 -18.15 8.45 1.37
N ILE A 108 -17.10 9.10 1.85
CA ILE A 108 -15.81 8.45 2.16
C ILE A 108 -15.94 7.56 3.39
N TYR A 109 -16.71 8.01 4.40
CA TYR A 109 -17.01 7.18 5.57
C TYR A 109 -17.76 5.90 5.18
N ASN A 110 -18.79 5.99 4.35
CA ASN A 110 -19.55 4.82 3.89
C ASN A 110 -18.67 3.87 3.06
N ALA A 111 -17.81 4.39 2.19
CA ALA A 111 -16.83 3.58 1.47
C ALA A 111 -15.90 2.83 2.45
N TYR A 112 -15.39 3.50 3.49
CA TYR A 112 -14.56 2.87 4.51
C TYR A 112 -15.34 1.78 5.29
N MET A 113 -16.60 2.05 5.63
CA MET A 113 -17.46 1.12 6.36
C MET A 113 -17.90 -0.09 5.53
N ALA A 114 -17.91 0.04 4.19
CA ALA A 114 -18.20 -1.06 3.27
C ALA A 114 -17.10 -2.14 3.26
N ILE A 115 -15.87 -1.82 3.65
CA ILE A 115 -14.81 -2.82 3.79
C ILE A 115 -15.16 -3.78 4.93
N ASP A 116 -15.15 -5.10 4.65
CA ASP A 116 -15.43 -6.12 5.66
C ASP A 116 -14.41 -6.06 6.81
N PRO A 117 -14.84 -6.10 8.09
CA PRO A 117 -13.93 -6.03 9.25
C PRO A 117 -12.85 -7.12 9.29
N ASN A 118 -13.07 -8.26 8.63
CA ASN A 118 -12.06 -9.31 8.54
C ASN A 118 -10.87 -8.93 7.64
N TYR A 119 -10.97 -7.81 6.90
CA TYR A 119 -9.92 -7.26 6.07
C TYR A 119 -9.30 -6.00 6.69
N GLY A 120 -8.88 -6.11 7.96
CA GLY A 120 -8.19 -5.03 8.68
C GLY A 120 -7.07 -4.34 7.88
N PRO A 121 -6.22 -5.07 7.13
CA PRO A 121 -5.22 -4.45 6.27
C PRO A 121 -5.81 -3.51 5.21
N ALA A 122 -6.94 -3.84 4.57
CA ALA A 122 -7.58 -2.94 3.61
C ALA A 122 -8.10 -1.65 4.28
N LYS A 123 -8.64 -1.77 5.50
CA LYS A 123 -9.02 -0.61 6.31
C LYS A 123 -7.82 0.24 6.71
N ALA A 124 -6.70 -0.39 7.09
CA ALA A 124 -5.46 0.30 7.41
C ALA A 124 -4.86 0.99 6.18
N ASP A 125 -4.89 0.34 5.01
CA ASP A 125 -4.47 0.93 3.74
C ASP A 125 -5.25 2.20 3.42
N PHE A 126 -6.58 2.15 3.50
CA PHE A 126 -7.39 3.32 3.22
C PHE A 126 -7.16 4.43 4.25
N PHE A 127 -7.12 4.10 5.54
CA PHE A 127 -6.91 5.05 6.62
C PHE A 127 -5.59 5.82 6.48
N ARG A 128 -4.47 5.15 6.12
CA ARG A 128 -3.16 5.81 6.02
C ARG A 128 -3.13 6.94 5.00
N TYR A 129 -3.88 6.80 3.91
CA TYR A 129 -3.99 7.87 2.91
C TYR A 129 -4.79 9.05 3.44
N LEU A 130 -5.89 8.75 4.14
CA LEU A 130 -6.78 9.76 4.69
C LEU A 130 -6.07 10.59 5.78
N VAL A 131 -5.43 9.95 6.76
CA VAL A 131 -4.80 10.66 7.86
C VAL A 131 -3.65 11.54 7.41
N VAL A 132 -2.82 11.07 6.48
CA VAL A 132 -1.69 11.85 5.95
C VAL A 132 -2.15 12.92 4.97
N TYR A 133 -3.21 12.69 4.19
CA TYR A 133 -3.78 13.76 3.37
C TYR A 133 -4.30 14.91 4.21
N TYR A 134 -4.98 14.62 5.33
CA TYR A 134 -5.60 15.65 6.16
C TYR A 134 -4.59 16.44 7.00
N TYR A 135 -3.67 15.75 7.65
CA TYR A 135 -2.75 16.39 8.61
C TYR A 135 -1.32 16.57 8.10
N GLY A 136 -0.93 15.90 7.03
CA GLY A 136 0.48 15.70 6.71
C GLY A 136 1.16 14.79 7.71
N GLY A 137 2.45 14.54 7.56
CA GLY A 137 3.23 13.73 8.49
C GLY A 137 3.61 12.38 7.93
N ILE A 138 3.77 11.42 8.82
CA ILE A 138 4.31 10.09 8.55
C ILE A 138 3.32 9.04 9.04
N TYR A 139 2.81 8.19 8.17
CA TYR A 139 2.17 6.95 8.60
C TYR A 139 3.17 5.80 8.54
N LEU A 140 3.17 4.94 9.54
CA LEU A 140 3.93 3.68 9.58
C LEU A 140 3.03 2.53 10.05
N ASP A 141 3.08 1.40 9.37
CA ASP A 141 2.48 0.16 9.89
C ASP A 141 3.02 -0.12 11.31
N ILE A 142 2.16 -0.61 12.20
CA ILE A 142 2.47 -0.81 13.62
C ILE A 142 3.73 -1.66 13.88
N LYS A 143 4.06 -2.58 12.95
CA LYS A 143 5.22 -3.48 13.01
C LYS A 143 6.48 -2.93 12.36
N SER A 144 6.40 -1.74 11.77
CA SER A 144 7.48 -1.11 11.00
C SER A 144 8.00 0.12 11.73
N GLY A 145 9.23 0.50 11.49
CA GLY A 145 9.82 1.63 12.21
C GLY A 145 11.03 2.24 11.52
N PRO A 146 11.47 3.41 12.01
CA PRO A 146 12.69 4.06 11.55
C PRO A 146 13.93 3.27 12.00
N VAL A 147 15.00 3.38 11.21
CA VAL A 147 16.34 2.87 11.54
C VAL A 147 17.36 4.00 11.67
N LYS A 148 17.00 5.20 11.22
CA LYS A 148 17.79 6.44 11.36
C LYS A 148 16.87 7.63 11.58
N ASN A 149 17.46 8.76 12.00
CA ASN A 149 16.75 10.03 12.03
C ASN A 149 16.22 10.40 10.63
N LEU A 150 15.00 10.94 10.59
CA LEU A 150 14.29 11.23 9.33
C LEU A 150 14.35 12.71 8.92
N ASP A 151 14.89 13.61 9.75
CA ASP A 151 14.84 15.06 9.51
C ASP A 151 15.33 15.44 8.10
N LYS A 152 16.54 14.97 7.72
CA LYS A 152 17.11 15.26 6.40
C LYS A 152 16.29 14.71 5.24
N ILE A 153 15.55 13.63 5.46
CA ILE A 153 14.66 13.06 4.44
C ILE A 153 13.41 13.93 4.32
N LEU A 154 12.82 14.33 5.45
CA LEU A 154 11.65 15.19 5.44
C LEU A 154 11.94 16.53 4.77
N GLU A 155 13.09 17.14 5.08
CA GLU A 155 13.55 18.38 4.42
C GLU A 155 13.62 18.22 2.89
N LYS A 156 14.20 17.12 2.39
CA LYS A 156 14.31 16.84 0.95
C LYS A 156 12.97 16.62 0.26
N THR A 157 11.94 16.21 1.00
CA THR A 157 10.62 15.99 0.40
C THR A 157 9.96 17.29 0.00
N GLU A 158 10.17 18.39 0.74
CA GLU A 158 9.50 19.67 0.53
C GLU A 158 7.97 19.50 0.46
N GLY A 159 7.41 18.66 1.33
CA GLY A 159 6.00 18.31 1.37
C GLY A 159 5.51 17.37 0.27
N ARG A 160 6.39 16.93 -0.65
CA ARG A 160 6.05 15.93 -1.67
C ARG A 160 5.84 14.57 -1.04
N MET A 161 5.00 13.75 -1.65
CA MET A 161 4.82 12.37 -1.23
C MET A 161 6.07 11.55 -1.51
N ALA A 162 6.68 10.99 -0.46
CA ALA A 162 7.86 10.15 -0.59
C ALA A 162 7.47 8.75 -1.08
N LEU A 163 8.06 8.33 -2.17
CA LEU A 163 7.84 7.03 -2.79
C LEU A 163 9.12 6.19 -2.74
N SER A 164 8.95 4.90 -2.57
CA SER A 164 10.02 3.92 -2.71
C SER A 164 9.44 2.60 -3.18
N ASN A 165 10.16 1.87 -4.00
CA ASN A 165 9.77 0.55 -4.46
C ASN A 165 10.38 -0.57 -3.60
N TRP A 166 9.91 -1.80 -3.81
CA TRP A 166 10.40 -2.96 -3.07
C TRP A 166 11.78 -3.43 -3.51
N THR A 167 12.23 -3.05 -4.69
CA THR A 167 13.49 -3.54 -5.26
C THR A 167 14.66 -2.62 -4.97
N ASN A 168 15.63 -3.12 -4.23
CA ASN A 168 16.96 -2.55 -4.12
C ASN A 168 17.91 -3.10 -5.21
N PHE A 169 17.40 -3.89 -6.16
CA PHE A 169 18.21 -4.52 -7.20
C PHE A 169 18.24 -3.68 -8.48
N PRO A 170 19.40 -3.58 -9.15
CA PRO A 170 19.45 -3.01 -10.50
C PRO A 170 18.57 -3.86 -11.43
N VAL A 171 17.73 -3.19 -12.18
CA VAL A 171 16.87 -3.79 -13.21
C VAL A 171 17.70 -4.68 -14.11
N GLY A 172 17.42 -5.97 -14.16
CA GLY A 172 18.06 -6.93 -15.05
C GLY A 172 18.64 -8.20 -14.44
N ILE A 173 18.72 -8.31 -13.12
CA ILE A 173 19.13 -9.56 -12.46
C ILE A 173 17.98 -10.04 -11.60
N LEU A 174 17.35 -11.15 -12.01
CA LEU A 174 16.23 -11.90 -11.43
C LEU A 174 15.72 -11.38 -10.08
N PRO A 175 14.50 -10.85 -10.02
CA PRO A 175 13.87 -10.47 -8.78
C PRO A 175 13.47 -11.73 -8.00
N VAL A 176 14.26 -12.09 -7.00
CA VAL A 176 14.01 -13.29 -6.20
C VAL A 176 12.97 -13.07 -5.09
N TYR A 177 12.47 -11.84 -4.86
CA TYR A 177 11.75 -11.56 -3.62
C TYR A 177 10.25 -11.28 -3.69
N HIS A 178 9.66 -10.95 -4.80
CA HIS A 178 8.19 -10.90 -4.87
C HIS A 178 7.68 -11.48 -6.18
N TYR A 179 7.15 -12.68 -6.09
CA TYR A 179 6.40 -13.37 -7.13
C TYR A 179 5.32 -12.49 -7.79
N ASN A 180 4.93 -11.42 -7.14
CA ASN A 180 3.95 -10.45 -7.61
C ASN A 180 4.56 -9.42 -8.59
N GLU A 181 5.81 -8.99 -8.42
CA GLU A 181 6.42 -7.93 -9.24
C GLU A 181 6.58 -8.32 -10.71
N LEU A 182 6.97 -9.56 -11.01
CA LEU A 182 7.06 -10.06 -12.38
C LEU A 182 5.71 -10.10 -13.09
N TYR A 183 4.64 -10.27 -12.35
CA TYR A 183 3.28 -10.30 -12.88
C TYR A 183 2.72 -8.92 -13.15
N TRP A 184 2.99 -8.01 -12.23
CA TRP A 184 2.49 -6.65 -12.30
C TRP A 184 3.31 -5.78 -13.24
N SER A 185 4.60 -6.08 -13.45
CA SER A 185 5.42 -5.39 -14.44
C SER A 185 4.89 -5.51 -15.87
N SER A 186 4.07 -6.52 -16.17
CA SER A 186 3.38 -6.61 -17.46
C SER A 186 2.13 -5.74 -17.57
N PHE A 187 1.62 -5.20 -16.46
CA PHE A 187 0.45 -4.33 -16.39
C PHE A 187 0.79 -2.88 -16.03
N ILE A 188 2.01 -2.66 -15.55
CA ILE A 188 2.48 -1.36 -15.10
C ILE A 188 3.68 -1.02 -15.98
N ASP A 189 3.56 0.04 -16.76
CA ASP A 189 4.68 0.64 -17.49
C ASP A 189 5.71 1.30 -16.54
N SER A 190 5.61 1.02 -15.24
CA SER A 190 6.49 1.57 -14.24
C SER A 190 7.87 0.94 -14.35
N TYR A 191 8.84 1.74 -14.75
CA TYR A 191 10.27 1.38 -14.78
C TYR A 191 10.81 0.97 -13.41
N TYR A 192 10.09 1.27 -12.32
CA TYR A 192 10.55 1.12 -10.94
C TYR A 192 9.90 -0.04 -10.18
N GLY A 193 8.94 -0.77 -10.74
CA GLY A 193 8.20 -1.82 -10.06
C GLY A 193 7.16 -1.29 -9.07
N GLU A 194 6.62 -2.16 -8.21
CA GLU A 194 5.56 -1.84 -7.26
C GLU A 194 6.06 -0.90 -6.14
N TYR A 195 5.34 0.21 -5.92
CA TYR A 195 5.60 1.10 -4.80
C TYR A 195 5.12 0.51 -3.47
N GLN A 196 5.89 0.79 -2.43
CA GLN A 196 5.56 0.38 -1.07
C GLN A 196 4.46 1.25 -0.50
N ASN A 197 3.54 0.65 0.26
CA ASN A 197 2.45 1.37 0.89
C ASN A 197 2.37 1.19 2.42
N TRP A 198 3.28 0.43 3.04
CA TRP A 198 3.32 0.24 4.48
C TRP A 198 3.78 1.50 5.25
N PHE A 199 4.25 2.49 4.55
CA PHE A 199 4.47 3.85 5.01
C PHE A 199 3.87 4.86 4.02
N VAL A 200 3.47 6.02 4.52
CA VAL A 200 3.11 7.20 3.73
C VAL A 200 3.75 8.42 4.40
N ILE A 201 4.51 9.18 3.64
CA ILE A 201 5.17 10.41 4.11
C ILE A 201 4.80 11.51 3.13
N SER A 202 4.13 12.57 3.61
CA SER A 202 3.70 13.67 2.75
C SER A 202 3.31 14.91 3.57
N GLY A 203 3.38 16.08 2.96
CA GLY A 203 2.67 17.25 3.45
C GLY A 203 1.15 17.06 3.33
N ALA A 204 0.39 17.80 4.14
CA ALA A 204 -1.07 17.81 4.05
C ALA A 204 -1.53 18.29 2.67
N GLY A 205 -2.72 17.89 2.22
CA GLY A 205 -3.33 18.33 0.98
C GLY A 205 -2.60 17.92 -0.31
N ASN A 206 -1.68 16.95 -0.25
CA ASN A 206 -0.89 16.56 -1.41
C ASN A 206 -1.77 16.06 -2.57
N PRO A 207 -1.63 16.62 -3.80
CA PRO A 207 -2.51 16.28 -4.93
C PRO A 207 -2.48 14.82 -5.34
N MET A 208 -1.30 14.17 -5.38
CA MET A 208 -1.20 12.75 -5.71
C MET A 208 -1.93 11.89 -4.67
N LEU A 209 -1.78 12.23 -3.38
CA LEU A 209 -2.46 11.51 -2.31
C LEU A 209 -3.98 11.69 -2.41
N GLY A 210 -4.44 12.86 -2.83
CA GLY A 210 -5.86 13.11 -3.15
C GLY A 210 -6.38 12.18 -4.27
N LYS A 211 -5.62 11.99 -5.35
CA LYS A 211 -5.97 11.06 -6.43
C LYS A 211 -6.00 9.60 -5.93
N ILE A 212 -5.06 9.21 -5.08
CA ILE A 212 -5.04 7.87 -4.45
C ILE A 212 -6.33 7.64 -3.65
N ILE A 213 -6.74 8.59 -2.81
CA ILE A 213 -7.99 8.49 -2.03
C ILE A 213 -9.20 8.34 -2.95
N LYS A 214 -9.32 9.18 -3.98
CA LYS A 214 -10.42 9.11 -4.94
C LYS A 214 -10.47 7.76 -5.67
N GLN A 215 -9.31 7.20 -6.01
CA GLN A 215 -9.25 5.87 -6.63
C GLN A 215 -9.72 4.77 -5.67
N VAL A 216 -9.31 4.81 -4.39
CA VAL A 216 -9.80 3.83 -3.40
C VAL A 216 -11.32 3.87 -3.28
N VAL A 217 -11.91 5.07 -3.19
CA VAL A 217 -13.36 5.22 -3.12
C VAL A 217 -14.03 4.69 -4.40
N SER A 218 -13.49 5.04 -5.58
CA SER A 218 -13.98 4.55 -6.87
C SER A 218 -13.94 3.02 -6.98
N ASN A 219 -12.85 2.42 -6.47
CA ASN A 219 -12.70 0.96 -6.43
C ASN A 219 -13.77 0.30 -5.55
N ILE A 220 -14.02 0.87 -4.39
CA ILE A 220 -15.03 0.36 -3.44
C ILE A 220 -16.43 0.49 -4.04
N GLU A 221 -16.77 1.67 -4.57
CA GLU A 221 -18.08 1.91 -5.20
C GLU A 221 -18.34 1.00 -6.41
N ALA A 222 -17.31 0.75 -7.23
CA ALA A 222 -17.39 -0.20 -8.33
C ALA A 222 -17.56 -1.64 -7.85
N GLY A 223 -16.83 -2.02 -6.79
CA GLY A 223 -16.94 -3.34 -6.17
C GLY A 223 -18.31 -3.61 -5.54
N LEU A 224 -18.96 -2.58 -4.99
CA LEU A 224 -20.32 -2.67 -4.48
C LEU A 224 -21.35 -2.85 -5.59
N LYS A 225 -21.14 -2.22 -6.75
CA LYS A 225 -22.02 -2.40 -7.93
C LYS A 225 -21.82 -3.75 -8.62
N ASN A 226 -20.62 -4.30 -8.56
CA ASN A 226 -20.29 -5.59 -9.15
C ASN A 226 -19.37 -6.39 -8.22
N ILE A 227 -19.98 -7.27 -7.45
CA ILE A 227 -19.30 -8.07 -6.43
C ILE A 227 -18.19 -8.98 -6.99
N ASN A 228 -18.25 -9.31 -8.26
CA ASN A 228 -17.22 -10.10 -8.92
C ASN A 228 -15.94 -9.28 -9.19
N PHE A 229 -15.98 -7.96 -9.01
CA PHE A 229 -14.86 -7.09 -9.26
C PHE A 229 -13.73 -7.31 -8.25
N TYR A 230 -14.08 -7.36 -6.95
CA TYR A 230 -13.14 -7.64 -5.87
C TYR A 230 -13.60 -8.85 -5.06
N LYS A 231 -13.19 -10.03 -5.52
CA LYS A 231 -13.45 -11.29 -4.79
C LYS A 231 -12.64 -11.36 -3.51
N ALA A 232 -12.78 -12.46 -2.81
CA ALA A 232 -12.03 -12.71 -1.58
C ALA A 232 -10.51 -12.83 -1.80
N GLY A 233 -9.74 -12.53 -0.75
CA GLY A 233 -8.33 -12.85 -0.67
C GLY A 233 -7.35 -11.68 -0.79
N HIS A 234 -6.10 -12.03 -0.78
CA HIS A 234 -4.99 -11.07 -0.73
C HIS A 234 -4.93 -10.14 -1.94
N TYR A 235 -5.13 -10.70 -3.14
CA TYR A 235 -5.03 -9.92 -4.38
C TYR A 235 -6.09 -8.82 -4.50
N SER A 236 -7.31 -9.09 -4.03
CA SER A 236 -8.37 -8.07 -4.02
C SER A 236 -8.01 -6.90 -3.10
N VAL A 237 -7.36 -7.16 -1.96
CA VAL A 237 -6.88 -6.10 -1.07
C VAL A 237 -5.81 -5.25 -1.74
N ILE A 238 -4.78 -5.87 -2.33
CA ILE A 238 -3.69 -5.10 -2.95
C ILE A 238 -4.14 -4.29 -4.17
N ALA A 239 -5.15 -4.78 -4.90
CA ALA A 239 -5.73 -4.08 -6.05
C ALA A 239 -6.75 -3.00 -5.64
N MET A 240 -7.46 -3.17 -4.54
CA MET A 240 -8.50 -2.22 -4.11
C MET A 240 -7.92 -1.05 -3.32
N THR A 241 -7.02 -1.31 -2.37
CA THR A 241 -6.50 -0.32 -1.42
C THR A 241 -4.98 -0.34 -1.28
N GLY A 242 -4.33 -1.39 -1.74
CA GLY A 242 -2.94 -1.70 -1.45
C GLY A 242 -1.92 -1.19 -2.47
N PRO A 243 -0.73 -1.78 -2.48
CA PRO A 243 0.41 -1.27 -3.23
C PRO A 243 0.24 -1.32 -4.75
N LEU A 244 -0.52 -2.28 -5.29
CA LEU A 244 -0.83 -2.31 -6.71
C LEU A 244 -1.66 -1.11 -7.14
N MET A 245 -2.73 -0.80 -6.39
CA MET A 245 -3.57 0.35 -6.67
C MET A 245 -2.75 1.66 -6.67
N ILE A 246 -1.93 1.88 -5.62
CA ILE A 246 -1.05 3.06 -5.57
C ILE A 246 -0.16 3.14 -6.80
N THR A 247 0.50 2.04 -7.15
CA THR A 247 1.45 2.01 -8.26
C THR A 247 0.77 2.40 -9.57
N MET A 248 -0.42 1.86 -9.83
CA MET A 248 -1.19 2.20 -11.04
C MET A 248 -1.66 3.66 -11.05
N VAL A 249 -2.07 4.21 -9.91
CA VAL A 249 -2.45 5.63 -9.80
C VAL A 249 -1.25 6.54 -10.05
N ILE A 250 -0.11 6.25 -9.42
CA ILE A 250 1.11 7.03 -9.61
C ILE A 250 1.55 6.96 -11.08
N ASP A 251 1.57 5.79 -11.67
CA ASP A 251 1.96 5.58 -13.06
C ASP A 251 1.10 6.41 -14.03
N LYS A 252 -0.23 6.38 -13.81
CA LYS A 252 -1.19 7.15 -14.60
C LYS A 252 -1.01 8.66 -14.47
N TYR A 253 -0.76 9.17 -13.26
CA TYR A 253 -0.80 10.60 -12.95
C TYR A 253 0.57 11.23 -12.68
N GLN A 254 1.68 10.48 -12.70
CA GLN A 254 3.01 11.00 -12.36
C GLN A 254 3.48 12.17 -13.24
N LYS A 255 3.02 12.25 -14.49
CA LYS A 255 3.37 13.37 -15.38
C LYS A 255 2.63 14.65 -15.01
N GLU A 256 1.35 14.52 -14.64
CA GLU A 256 0.49 15.62 -14.20
C GLU A 256 0.89 16.11 -12.81
N GLU A 257 1.15 15.18 -11.90
CA GLU A 257 1.45 15.44 -10.48
C GLU A 257 2.96 15.31 -10.15
N LYS A 258 3.84 15.52 -11.14
CA LYS A 258 5.30 15.35 -10.98
C LYS A 258 5.91 16.13 -9.81
N ASP A 259 5.36 17.32 -9.54
CA ASP A 259 5.85 18.21 -8.49
C ASP A 259 5.32 17.83 -7.11
N SER A 260 4.39 16.87 -7.01
CA SER A 260 3.78 16.39 -5.76
C SER A 260 4.40 15.10 -5.22
N ILE A 261 5.31 14.48 -5.98
CA ILE A 261 5.96 13.22 -5.60
C ILE A 261 7.49 13.33 -5.62
N ILE A 262 8.16 12.49 -4.83
CA ILE A 262 9.61 12.30 -4.87
C ILE A 262 9.95 10.82 -4.66
N ILE A 263 10.78 10.27 -5.55
CA ILE A 263 11.16 8.87 -5.51
C ILE A 263 12.54 8.73 -4.85
N PHE A 264 12.61 7.96 -3.78
CA PHE A 264 13.83 7.62 -3.08
C PHE A 264 14.30 6.22 -3.46
N LYS A 265 15.44 6.15 -4.13
CA LYS A 265 16.13 4.88 -4.33
C LYS A 265 16.71 4.38 -3.00
N ASN A 266 16.60 3.09 -2.71
CA ASN A 266 17.18 2.47 -1.51
C ASN A 266 16.69 3.07 -0.17
N PHE A 267 15.41 3.45 -0.08
CA PHE A 267 14.83 4.00 1.14
C PHE A 267 14.69 2.92 2.24
N LEU A 268 14.39 1.69 1.84
CA LEU A 268 14.39 0.53 2.73
C LEU A 268 15.78 0.28 3.32
N ASP A 269 15.79 -0.16 4.57
CA ASP A 269 16.98 -0.48 5.35
C ASP A 269 17.95 0.69 5.59
N ASN A 270 17.81 1.79 4.83
CA ASN A 270 18.61 2.99 5.04
C ASN A 270 17.94 3.99 5.97
N HIS A 271 16.59 4.08 6.01
CA HIS A 271 15.85 5.03 6.82
C HIS A 271 14.67 4.40 7.56
N LEU A 272 13.96 3.50 6.91
CA LEU A 272 12.81 2.78 7.45
C LEU A 272 13.00 1.28 7.27
N LYS A 273 12.49 0.48 8.20
CA LYS A 273 12.49 -0.97 8.13
C LYS A 273 11.07 -1.51 8.18
N TYR A 274 10.72 -2.32 7.17
CA TYR A 274 9.49 -3.07 7.16
C TYR A 274 9.61 -4.30 8.06
N LYS A 275 8.58 -4.56 8.88
CA LYS A 275 8.54 -5.71 9.80
C LYS A 275 9.78 -5.80 10.70
N VAL A 276 9.99 -4.80 11.53
CA VAL A 276 11.00 -4.86 12.62
C VAL A 276 10.74 -6.07 13.52
N ILE A 277 9.46 -6.44 13.67
CA ILE A 277 8.99 -7.62 14.41
C ILE A 277 8.33 -8.59 13.42
N ASP A 278 8.65 -9.88 13.55
CA ASP A 278 7.99 -10.92 12.76
C ASP A 278 6.57 -11.19 13.24
N HIS A 279 5.61 -10.75 12.46
CA HIS A 279 4.18 -10.90 12.72
C HIS A 279 3.73 -12.36 12.94
N LYS A 280 4.40 -13.33 12.31
CA LYS A 280 4.07 -14.76 12.46
C LYS A 280 4.29 -15.26 13.87
N LYS A 281 5.17 -14.61 14.64
CA LYS A 281 5.44 -14.94 16.05
C LYS A 281 4.41 -14.34 17.00
N ILE A 282 3.71 -13.29 16.60
CA ILE A 282 2.85 -12.47 17.45
C ILE A 282 1.38 -12.87 17.31
N GLU A 283 0.90 -13.03 16.10
CA GLU A 283 -0.50 -13.37 15.83
C GLU A 283 -0.66 -14.82 15.40
N LYS A 284 -1.16 -15.66 16.33
CA LYS A 284 -1.77 -16.97 15.99
C LYS A 284 -3.09 -16.80 15.22
N SER A 285 -3.51 -15.57 14.92
CA SER A 285 -4.75 -15.27 14.21
C SER A 285 -4.65 -15.69 12.73
N LYS A 286 -5.77 -16.12 12.18
CA LYS A 286 -5.89 -16.49 10.77
C LYS A 286 -5.60 -15.26 9.91
N HIS A 287 -4.41 -15.21 9.28
CA HIS A 287 -4.06 -14.14 8.36
C HIS A 287 -5.15 -14.00 7.28
N TYR A 288 -5.59 -12.77 6.99
CA TYR A 288 -6.67 -12.44 6.06
C TYR A 288 -6.51 -13.10 4.67
N SER A 289 -5.27 -13.37 4.24
CA SER A 289 -4.99 -14.11 2.99
C SER A 289 -5.58 -15.52 2.96
N LYS A 290 -5.97 -16.07 4.10
CA LYS A 290 -6.65 -17.37 4.22
C LYS A 290 -8.18 -17.25 4.13
N ASN A 291 -8.73 -16.04 4.09
CA ASN A 291 -10.16 -15.78 3.93
C ASN A 291 -10.58 -15.97 2.46
N LYS A 292 -10.46 -17.22 1.95
CA LYS A 292 -10.76 -17.51 0.54
C LYS A 292 -12.24 -17.37 0.16
N ASN A 293 -13.14 -17.34 1.16
CA ASN A 293 -14.59 -17.43 0.96
C ASN A 293 -15.35 -16.16 1.42
N LYS A 294 -14.66 -15.10 1.84
CA LYS A 294 -15.30 -13.85 2.25
C LYS A 294 -14.85 -12.74 1.33
N ASN A 295 -15.80 -12.03 0.74
CA ASN A 295 -15.49 -10.87 -0.07
C ASN A 295 -14.84 -9.75 0.76
N VAL A 296 -14.03 -8.93 0.12
CA VAL A 296 -13.37 -7.79 0.79
C VAL A 296 -14.38 -6.72 1.17
N LEU A 297 -15.46 -6.60 0.41
CA LEU A 297 -16.57 -5.71 0.70
C LEU A 297 -17.71 -6.48 1.38
N LYS A 298 -18.42 -5.81 2.29
CA LYS A 298 -19.66 -6.32 2.88
C LYS A 298 -20.71 -6.43 1.78
N ILE A 299 -21.36 -7.58 1.73
CA ILE A 299 -22.49 -7.82 0.85
C ILE A 299 -23.72 -7.85 1.75
N ASP A 300 -24.66 -6.98 1.50
CA ASP A 300 -26.00 -7.17 2.03
C ASP A 300 -26.62 -8.39 1.33
N LYS A 301 -26.97 -9.40 2.13
CA LYS A 301 -27.49 -10.68 1.61
C LYS A 301 -28.93 -10.57 1.05
N ASN A 302 -29.39 -9.35 0.79
CA ASN A 302 -30.76 -9.06 0.36
C ASN A 302 -30.88 -8.55 -1.09
N ASP A 303 -29.80 -8.65 -1.89
CA ASP A 303 -29.85 -8.35 -3.34
C ASP A 303 -29.62 -9.62 -4.18
#